data_587d0ab117ad609343572f72435d83d0
#
_entry.id   587d0ab117ad609343572f72435d83d0
#
_cell.length_a   1.000
_cell.length_b   1.000
_cell.length_c   1.000
_cell.angle_alpha   90.00
_cell.angle_beta   90.00
_cell.angle_gamma   90.00
#
_symmetry.space_group_name_H-M   'P 1'
#
loop_
_entity.id
_entity.type
_entity.pdbx_description
1 polymer ?
#
loop_
_entity_poly.entity_id
_entity_poly.type
_entity_poly.pdbx_seq_one_letter_code
_entity_poly.pdbx_strand_id
1 'polypeptide(L)'
;MNRRNRVAFFNILSTVLLRGISIFTAPLFTRLLGTSGYGVTQIYNTWVAVIAIVFTLQTQGTLVNARVEYPEGDQLRYQSSAMSLSTLVYLIFSALVLCFIGPISGALKLSWFLIVLMLIQGFGTFCVNFLNTKFVYEFKAGRNMVMSLVVTLTTLILSIVLILLLPKQINYLGRISAIAVTYGVLGIPVCIWILAKGKTFYNKEYWKFCVVL
;
A
#
# COMPACT_ATOMS: atom_id res chain seq x y z
N MET A 1 30.22 -0.17 -13.37
CA MET A 1 29.45 0.73 -12.46
C MET A 1 29.45 0.11 -11.08
N ASN A 2 29.93 0.81 -10.06
CA ASN A 2 30.00 0.31 -8.68
C ASN A 2 28.57 0.00 -8.17
N ARG A 3 28.40 -1.02 -7.31
CA ARG A 3 27.10 -1.44 -6.76
C ARG A 3 26.30 -0.25 -6.19
N ARG A 4 26.97 0.66 -5.48
CA ARG A 4 26.37 1.87 -4.92
C ARG A 4 25.80 2.82 -5.98
N ASN A 5 26.57 3.07 -7.05
CA ASN A 5 26.16 3.95 -8.14
C ASN A 5 24.97 3.37 -8.94
N ARG A 6 24.93 2.04 -9.10
CA ARG A 6 23.81 1.35 -9.74
C ARG A 6 22.51 1.47 -8.92
N VAL A 7 22.58 1.33 -7.60
CA VAL A 7 21.41 1.50 -6.71
C VAL A 7 20.91 2.95 -6.76
N ALA A 8 21.81 3.94 -6.67
CA ALA A 8 21.45 5.36 -6.78
C ALA A 8 20.79 5.67 -8.13
N PHE A 9 21.34 5.18 -9.24
CA PHE A 9 20.77 5.35 -10.57
C PHE A 9 19.34 4.81 -10.67
N PHE A 10 19.10 3.57 -10.24
CA PHE A 10 17.76 3.00 -10.29
C PHE A 10 16.76 3.74 -9.37
N ASN A 11 17.18 4.24 -8.22
CA ASN A 11 16.32 5.03 -7.35
C ASN A 11 15.95 6.38 -7.98
N ILE A 12 16.91 7.09 -8.57
CA ILE A 12 16.65 8.35 -9.28
C ILE A 12 15.73 8.11 -10.47
N LEU A 13 16.07 7.12 -11.30
CA LEU A 13 15.27 6.77 -12.48
C LEU A 13 13.83 6.41 -12.10
N SER A 14 13.65 5.59 -11.06
CA SER A 14 12.34 5.22 -10.54
C SER A 14 11.54 6.47 -10.11
N THR A 15 12.18 7.36 -9.35
CA THR A 15 11.54 8.58 -8.86
C THR A 15 11.11 9.50 -10.01
N VAL A 16 11.99 9.68 -11.00
CA VAL A 16 11.69 10.52 -12.18
C VAL A 16 10.55 9.92 -13.00
N LEU A 17 10.58 8.61 -13.26
CA LEU A 17 9.52 7.93 -14.01
C LEU A 17 8.16 8.00 -13.29
N LEU A 18 8.12 7.69 -12.00
CA LEU A 18 6.87 7.70 -11.24
C LEU A 18 6.30 9.11 -11.08
N ARG A 19 7.15 10.11 -10.84
CA ARG A 19 6.71 11.52 -10.79
C ARG A 19 6.27 12.02 -12.15
N GLY A 20 6.97 11.65 -13.22
CA GLY A 20 6.55 11.95 -14.59
C GLY A 20 5.16 11.41 -14.89
N ILE A 21 4.92 10.12 -14.59
CA ILE A 21 3.58 9.52 -14.74
C ILE A 21 2.54 10.29 -13.92
N SER A 22 2.84 10.67 -12.67
CA SER A 22 1.93 11.44 -11.80
C SER A 22 1.53 12.80 -12.41
N ILE A 23 2.47 13.51 -13.02
CA ILE A 23 2.21 14.82 -13.65
C ILE A 23 1.17 14.70 -14.77
N PHE A 24 1.25 13.64 -15.57
CA PHE A 24 0.31 13.40 -16.67
C PHE A 24 -1.02 12.79 -16.19
N THR A 25 -1.01 11.98 -15.14
CA THR A 25 -2.21 11.29 -14.66
C THR A 25 -3.18 12.24 -13.96
N ALA A 26 -2.71 13.27 -13.26
CA ALA A 26 -3.60 14.21 -12.58
C ALA A 26 -4.52 14.98 -13.56
N PRO A 27 -4.03 15.66 -14.61
CA PRO A 27 -4.87 16.29 -15.61
C PRO A 27 -5.77 15.31 -16.36
N LEU A 28 -5.25 14.11 -16.68
CA LEU A 28 -6.00 13.07 -17.36
C LEU A 28 -7.25 12.69 -16.57
N PHE A 29 -7.06 12.35 -15.29
CA PHE A 29 -8.18 11.93 -14.44
C PHE A 29 -9.12 13.08 -14.07
N THR A 30 -8.61 14.31 -13.95
CA THR A 30 -9.49 15.49 -13.77
C THR A 30 -10.40 15.69 -14.97
N ARG A 31 -9.92 15.47 -16.20
CA ARG A 31 -10.74 15.54 -17.41
C ARG A 31 -11.74 14.38 -17.52
N LEU A 32 -11.33 13.16 -17.18
CA LEU A 32 -12.18 11.96 -17.28
C LEU A 32 -13.29 11.93 -16.23
N LEU A 33 -12.99 12.33 -14.99
CA LEU A 33 -13.91 12.27 -13.85
C LEU A 33 -14.67 13.57 -13.59
N GLY A 34 -14.20 14.67 -14.16
CA GLY A 34 -14.61 16.02 -13.76
C GLY A 34 -14.02 16.41 -12.40
N THR A 35 -14.13 17.67 -12.03
CA THR A 35 -13.57 18.19 -10.76
C THR A 35 -14.19 17.55 -9.53
N SER A 36 -15.50 17.33 -9.53
CA SER A 36 -16.23 16.70 -8.41
C SER A 36 -15.81 15.24 -8.21
N GLY A 37 -15.84 14.41 -9.26
CA GLY A 37 -15.45 13.00 -9.17
C GLY A 37 -13.99 12.81 -8.79
N TYR A 38 -13.10 13.67 -9.30
CA TYR A 38 -11.70 13.68 -8.91
C TYR A 38 -11.54 14.07 -7.43
N GLY A 39 -12.30 15.07 -6.95
CA GLY A 39 -12.32 15.46 -5.53
C GLY A 39 -12.71 14.32 -4.60
N VAL A 40 -13.77 13.57 -4.91
CA VAL A 40 -14.18 12.39 -4.14
C VAL A 40 -13.06 11.35 -4.09
N THR A 41 -12.37 11.11 -5.21
CA THR A 41 -11.25 10.17 -5.26
C THR A 41 -10.09 10.62 -4.35
N GLN A 42 -9.81 11.91 -4.28
CA GLN A 42 -8.75 12.44 -3.42
C GLN A 42 -9.10 12.34 -1.93
N ILE A 43 -10.33 12.66 -1.54
CA ILE A 43 -10.81 12.47 -0.16
C ILE A 43 -10.70 11.00 0.24
N TYR A 44 -11.15 10.10 -0.63
CA TYR A 44 -11.03 8.66 -0.41
C TYR A 44 -9.56 8.23 -0.19
N ASN A 45 -8.64 8.66 -1.06
CA ASN A 45 -7.21 8.32 -0.94
C ASN A 45 -6.58 8.90 0.34
N THR A 46 -7.02 10.07 0.80
CA THR A 46 -6.57 10.63 2.07
C THR A 46 -6.96 9.74 3.24
N TRP A 47 -8.21 9.24 3.28
CA TRP A 47 -8.64 8.31 4.31
C TRP A 47 -7.92 6.97 4.23
N VAL A 48 -7.67 6.44 3.02
CA VAL A 48 -6.84 5.23 2.85
C VAL A 48 -5.44 5.43 3.44
N ALA A 49 -4.82 6.59 3.23
CA ALA A 49 -3.51 6.89 3.79
C ALA A 49 -3.52 6.90 5.33
N VAL A 50 -4.55 7.52 5.94
CA VAL A 50 -4.73 7.52 7.40
C VAL A 50 -4.90 6.10 7.94
N ILE A 51 -5.78 5.31 7.32
CA ILE A 51 -6.01 3.91 7.70
C ILE A 51 -4.74 3.08 7.57
N ALA A 52 -4.02 3.23 6.46
CA ALA A 52 -2.77 2.50 6.24
C ALA A 52 -1.72 2.82 7.32
N ILE A 53 -1.68 4.04 7.82
CA ILE A 53 -0.75 4.45 8.89
C ILE A 53 -1.19 3.86 10.24
N VAL A 54 -2.43 4.14 10.64
CA VAL A 54 -2.93 3.83 11.99
C VAL A 54 -3.13 2.33 12.19
N PHE A 55 -3.74 1.65 11.21
CA PHE A 55 -4.12 0.24 11.37
C PHE A 55 -2.95 -0.73 11.20
N THR A 56 -1.82 -0.29 10.63
CA THR A 56 -0.66 -1.15 10.42
C THR A 56 0.51 -0.86 11.35
N LEU A 57 0.38 0.15 12.24
CA LEU A 57 1.46 0.63 13.11
C LEU A 57 2.74 1.00 12.35
N GLN A 58 2.65 1.17 11.04
CA GLN A 58 3.79 1.46 10.14
C GLN A 58 5.03 0.58 10.36
N THR A 59 4.86 -0.68 10.70
CA THR A 59 5.98 -1.59 11.01
C THR A 59 7.01 -1.73 9.88
N GLN A 60 6.67 -1.34 8.65
CA GLN A 60 7.66 -1.26 7.57
C GLN A 60 8.81 -0.29 7.88
N GLY A 61 8.56 0.75 8.69
CA GLY A 61 9.59 1.71 9.09
C GLY A 61 10.68 1.07 9.96
N THR A 62 10.33 0.07 10.76
CA THR A 62 11.26 -0.59 11.68
C THR A 62 12.24 -1.54 10.97
N LEU A 63 11.98 -1.91 9.71
CA LEU A 63 12.82 -2.84 8.94
C LEU A 63 14.24 -2.34 8.76
N VAL A 64 14.44 -1.04 8.64
CA VAL A 64 15.77 -0.43 8.46
C VAL A 64 16.59 -0.59 9.74
N ASN A 65 15.97 -0.30 10.89
CA ASN A 65 16.61 -0.41 12.20
C ASN A 65 16.87 -1.88 12.59
N ALA A 66 15.92 -2.75 12.30
CA ALA A 66 16.05 -4.19 12.53
C ALA A 66 17.21 -4.83 11.76
N ARG A 67 17.59 -4.26 10.62
CA ARG A 67 18.76 -4.74 9.87
C ARG A 67 20.08 -4.52 10.61
N VAL A 68 20.17 -3.47 11.41
CA VAL A 68 21.36 -3.16 12.21
C VAL A 68 21.36 -3.97 13.49
N GLU A 69 20.18 -4.16 14.11
CA GLU A 69 20.02 -4.82 15.40
C GLU A 69 20.12 -6.35 15.32
N TYR A 70 19.53 -6.95 14.27
CA TYR A 70 19.45 -8.41 14.16
C TYR A 70 20.37 -8.97 13.09
N PRO A 71 21.03 -10.14 13.34
CA PRO A 71 21.90 -10.83 12.37
C PRO A 71 21.13 -11.22 11.11
N GLU A 72 21.84 -11.38 9.99
CA GLU A 72 21.23 -11.67 8.69
C GLU A 72 20.31 -12.90 8.67
N GLY A 73 20.61 -13.93 9.51
CA GLY A 73 19.79 -15.13 9.64
C GLY A 73 18.41 -14.89 10.23
N ASP A 74 18.27 -13.91 11.11
CA ASP A 74 17.02 -13.61 11.82
C ASP A 74 16.16 -12.55 11.11
N GLN A 75 16.69 -11.86 10.11
CA GLN A 75 15.97 -10.81 9.40
C GLN A 75 14.68 -11.30 8.74
N LEU A 76 14.65 -12.50 8.19
CA LEU A 76 13.45 -13.07 7.60
C LEU A 76 12.39 -13.39 8.66
N ARG A 77 12.82 -13.87 9.83
CA ARG A 77 11.94 -14.13 10.97
C ARG A 77 11.35 -12.84 11.51
N TYR A 78 12.19 -11.80 11.66
CA TYR A 78 11.75 -10.48 12.06
C TYR A 78 10.70 -9.91 11.10
N GLN A 79 10.96 -9.95 9.78
CA GLN A 79 10.03 -9.47 8.75
C GLN A 79 8.67 -10.17 8.82
N SER A 80 8.68 -11.50 9.00
CA SER A 80 7.46 -12.29 9.15
C SER A 80 6.69 -11.91 10.41
N SER A 81 7.38 -11.75 11.53
CA SER A 81 6.77 -11.37 12.81
C SER A 81 6.23 -9.93 12.79
N ALA A 82 6.94 -8.98 12.18
CA ALA A 82 6.48 -7.60 11.99
C ALA A 82 5.25 -7.54 11.07
N MET A 83 5.25 -8.28 9.97
CA MET A 83 4.10 -8.40 9.07
C MET A 83 2.90 -9.03 9.79
N SER A 84 3.12 -10.06 10.60
CA SER A 84 2.06 -10.71 11.39
C SER A 84 1.43 -9.76 12.38
N LEU A 85 2.23 -8.97 13.12
CA LEU A 85 1.74 -7.94 14.05
C LEU A 85 0.83 -6.95 13.33
N SER A 86 1.31 -6.35 12.24
CA SER A 86 0.51 -5.40 11.48
C SER A 86 -0.75 -6.02 10.90
N THR A 87 -0.68 -7.25 10.39
CA THR A 87 -1.85 -7.95 9.87
C THR A 87 -2.89 -8.17 10.98
N LEU A 88 -2.48 -8.60 12.16
CA LEU A 88 -3.37 -8.83 13.29
C LEU A 88 -4.04 -7.54 13.75
N VAL A 89 -3.26 -6.47 13.94
CA VAL A 89 -3.80 -5.15 14.33
C VAL A 89 -4.74 -4.62 13.24
N TYR A 90 -4.36 -4.76 11.97
CA TYR A 90 -5.20 -4.35 10.85
C TYR A 90 -6.54 -5.09 10.83
N LEU A 91 -6.54 -6.39 11.06
CA LEU A 91 -7.77 -7.19 11.11
C LEU A 91 -8.68 -6.78 12.27
N ILE A 92 -8.11 -6.49 13.45
CA ILE A 92 -8.88 -6.02 14.62
C ILE A 92 -9.55 -4.68 14.30
N PHE A 93 -8.78 -3.69 13.82
CA PHE A 93 -9.35 -2.39 13.46
C PHE A 93 -10.35 -2.48 12.31
N SER A 94 -10.08 -3.32 11.30
CA SER A 94 -11.03 -3.55 10.20
C SER A 94 -12.33 -4.18 10.68
N ALA A 95 -12.27 -5.14 11.60
CA ALA A 95 -13.46 -5.73 12.21
C ALA A 95 -14.26 -4.67 13.00
N LEU A 96 -13.60 -3.81 13.77
CA LEU A 96 -14.26 -2.69 14.45
C LEU A 96 -14.96 -1.73 13.48
N VAL A 97 -14.27 -1.34 12.38
CA VAL A 97 -14.87 -0.49 11.35
C VAL A 97 -16.09 -1.15 10.71
N LEU A 98 -16.03 -2.46 10.43
CA LEU A 98 -17.16 -3.19 9.86
C LEU A 98 -18.33 -3.32 10.84
N CYS A 99 -18.07 -3.51 12.14
CA CYS A 99 -19.12 -3.52 13.18
C CYS A 99 -19.85 -2.16 13.29
N PHE A 100 -19.12 -1.07 13.09
CA PHE A 100 -19.66 0.30 13.17
C PHE A 100 -19.81 0.97 11.80
N ILE A 101 -20.00 0.19 10.73
CA ILE A 101 -20.01 0.71 9.36
C ILE A 101 -21.11 1.74 9.10
N GLY A 102 -22.29 1.60 9.74
CA GLY A 102 -23.40 2.55 9.62
C GLY A 102 -23.04 3.95 10.13
N PRO A 103 -22.69 4.12 11.40
CA PRO A 103 -22.23 5.40 11.96
C PRO A 103 -21.04 5.99 11.20
N ILE A 104 -20.06 5.17 10.83
CA ILE A 104 -18.85 5.62 10.10
C ILE A 104 -19.22 6.10 8.70
N SER A 105 -20.08 5.39 7.98
CA SER A 105 -20.59 5.78 6.67
C SER A 105 -21.29 7.15 6.73
N GLY A 106 -22.11 7.38 7.74
CA GLY A 106 -22.77 8.66 7.97
C GLY A 106 -21.77 9.80 8.27
N ALA A 107 -20.80 9.56 9.13
CA ALA A 107 -19.78 10.54 9.51
C ALA A 107 -18.85 10.92 8.36
N LEU A 108 -18.41 9.94 7.56
CA LEU A 108 -17.52 10.15 6.43
C LEU A 108 -18.26 10.60 5.17
N LYS A 109 -19.59 10.53 5.14
CA LYS A 109 -20.43 10.74 3.94
C LYS A 109 -19.99 9.86 2.76
N LEU A 110 -19.52 8.64 3.06
CA LEU A 110 -19.10 7.64 2.09
C LEU A 110 -20.02 6.43 2.16
N SER A 111 -20.33 5.81 1.01
CA SER A 111 -21.11 4.57 1.00
C SER A 111 -20.33 3.42 1.69
N TRP A 112 -21.05 2.48 2.28
CA TRP A 112 -20.46 1.30 2.92
C TRP A 112 -19.51 0.53 1.98
N PHE A 113 -19.83 0.48 0.70
CA PHE A 113 -19.02 -0.16 -0.34
C PHE A 113 -17.63 0.51 -0.46
N LEU A 114 -17.58 1.85 -0.42
CA LEU A 114 -16.30 2.58 -0.44
C LEU A 114 -15.47 2.32 0.81
N ILE A 115 -16.10 2.15 1.96
CA ILE A 115 -15.40 1.81 3.21
C ILE A 115 -14.76 0.42 3.11
N VAL A 116 -15.47 -0.57 2.56
CA VAL A 116 -14.89 -1.91 2.33
C VAL A 116 -13.72 -1.85 1.36
N LEU A 117 -13.85 -1.13 0.25
CA LEU A 117 -12.74 -0.93 -0.69
C LEU A 117 -11.54 -0.22 -0.03
N MET A 118 -11.81 0.74 0.85
CA MET A 118 -10.79 1.47 1.61
C MET A 118 -9.99 0.54 2.52
N LEU A 119 -10.64 -0.41 3.19
CA LEU A 119 -9.96 -1.42 3.99
C LEU A 119 -9.12 -2.36 3.11
N ILE A 120 -9.63 -2.83 1.99
CA ILE A 120 -8.85 -3.68 1.06
C ILE A 120 -7.62 -2.93 0.54
N GLN A 121 -7.81 -1.70 0.08
CA GLN A 121 -6.73 -0.87 -0.45
C GLN A 121 -5.69 -0.52 0.62
N GLY A 122 -6.12 -0.15 1.83
CA GLY A 122 -5.21 0.22 2.92
C GLY A 122 -4.26 -0.92 3.28
N PHE A 123 -4.78 -2.14 3.44
CA PHE A 123 -3.97 -3.33 3.69
C PHE A 123 -3.02 -3.64 2.54
N GLY A 124 -3.54 -3.64 1.30
CA GLY A 124 -2.73 -3.88 0.11
C GLY A 124 -1.61 -2.86 -0.05
N THR A 125 -1.91 -1.58 0.20
CA THR A 125 -0.91 -0.49 0.19
C THR A 125 0.19 -0.74 1.21
N PHE A 126 -0.16 -1.13 2.43
CA PHE A 126 0.82 -1.50 3.46
C PHE A 126 1.72 -2.65 2.99
N CYS A 127 1.14 -3.74 2.48
CA CYS A 127 1.91 -4.90 2.04
C CYS A 127 2.89 -4.55 0.91
N VAL A 128 2.47 -3.75 -0.06
CA VAL A 128 3.32 -3.27 -1.16
C VAL A 128 4.43 -2.37 -0.63
N ASN A 129 4.12 -1.43 0.27
CA ASN A 129 5.10 -0.55 0.88
C ASN A 129 6.11 -1.31 1.74
N PHE A 130 5.67 -2.34 2.46
CA PHE A 130 6.55 -3.22 3.22
C PHE A 130 7.57 -3.92 2.31
N LEU A 131 7.10 -4.46 1.17
CA LEU A 131 7.98 -5.08 0.18
C LEU A 131 8.94 -4.07 -0.46
N ASN A 132 8.46 -2.88 -0.80
CA ASN A 132 9.27 -1.81 -1.36
C ASN A 132 10.37 -1.38 -0.39
N THR A 133 10.05 -1.17 0.89
CA THR A 133 11.00 -0.86 1.95
C THR A 133 12.04 -1.98 2.07
N LYS A 134 11.59 -3.24 2.08
CA LYS A 134 12.50 -4.39 2.08
C LYS A 134 13.49 -4.35 0.91
N PHE A 135 13.03 -4.08 -0.31
CA PHE A 135 13.91 -4.00 -1.47
C PHE A 135 14.91 -2.84 -1.40
N VAL A 136 14.51 -1.70 -0.82
CA VAL A 136 15.38 -0.55 -0.65
C VAL A 136 16.54 -0.88 0.29
N TYR A 137 16.28 -1.42 1.48
CA TYR A 137 17.37 -1.71 2.42
C TYR A 137 18.18 -2.96 2.07
N GLU A 138 17.65 -3.88 1.25
CA GLU A 138 18.42 -4.98 0.67
C GLU A 138 19.27 -4.55 -0.53
N PHE A 139 19.29 -3.26 -0.88
CA PHE A 139 19.95 -2.71 -2.06
C PHE A 139 19.48 -3.32 -3.40
N LYS A 140 18.22 -3.74 -3.46
CA LYS A 140 17.58 -4.30 -4.66
C LYS A 140 16.73 -3.26 -5.38
N ALA A 141 17.30 -2.06 -5.63
CA ALA A 141 16.58 -0.92 -6.19
C ALA A 141 15.89 -1.23 -7.54
N GLY A 142 16.48 -2.08 -8.38
CA GLY A 142 15.81 -2.50 -9.61
C GLY A 142 14.49 -3.26 -9.39
N ARG A 143 14.42 -4.12 -8.37
CA ARG A 143 13.18 -4.83 -8.02
C ARG A 143 12.14 -3.88 -7.44
N ASN A 144 12.57 -2.92 -6.62
CA ASN A 144 11.71 -1.86 -6.11
C ASN A 144 11.10 -1.03 -7.26
N MET A 145 11.93 -0.64 -8.24
CA MET A 145 11.47 0.09 -9.42
C MET A 145 10.44 -0.71 -10.22
N VAL A 146 10.72 -1.98 -10.51
CA VAL A 146 9.80 -2.85 -11.27
C VAL A 146 8.47 -2.99 -10.52
N MET A 147 8.49 -3.27 -9.22
CA MET A 147 7.27 -3.40 -8.42
C MET A 147 6.44 -2.12 -8.44
N SER A 148 7.07 -0.97 -8.22
CA SER A 148 6.39 0.33 -8.25
C SER A 148 5.81 0.66 -9.62
N LEU A 149 6.52 0.35 -10.71
CA LEU A 149 6.02 0.53 -12.08
C LEU A 149 4.84 -0.40 -12.38
N VAL A 150 4.93 -1.68 -12.00
CA VAL A 150 3.82 -2.64 -12.17
C VAL A 150 2.58 -2.15 -11.46
N VAL A 151 2.67 -1.75 -10.19
CA VAL A 151 1.53 -1.20 -9.44
C VAL A 151 0.96 0.04 -10.14
N THR A 152 1.81 0.99 -10.52
CA THR A 152 1.39 2.25 -11.12
C THR A 152 0.73 2.04 -12.49
N LEU A 153 1.34 1.25 -13.36
CA LEU A 153 0.81 0.99 -14.71
C LEU A 153 -0.48 0.17 -14.66
N THR A 154 -0.52 -0.88 -13.83
CA THR A 154 -1.75 -1.68 -13.64
C THR A 154 -2.89 -0.81 -13.12
N THR A 155 -2.63 0.00 -12.10
CA THR A 155 -3.63 0.93 -11.55
C THR A 155 -4.11 1.93 -12.59
N LEU A 156 -3.21 2.47 -13.40
CA LEU A 156 -3.54 3.45 -14.43
C LEU A 156 -4.41 2.83 -15.53
N ILE A 157 -3.97 1.71 -16.09
CA ILE A 157 -4.69 1.01 -17.17
C ILE A 157 -6.07 0.57 -16.69
N LEU A 158 -6.13 -0.09 -15.53
CA LEU A 158 -7.39 -0.58 -14.97
C LEU A 158 -8.34 0.59 -14.61
N SER A 159 -7.80 1.73 -14.13
CA SER A 159 -8.61 2.92 -13.86
C SER A 159 -9.24 3.47 -15.14
N ILE A 160 -8.46 3.60 -16.21
CA ILE A 160 -8.99 4.11 -17.48
C ILE A 160 -10.09 3.17 -18.00
N VAL A 161 -9.84 1.87 -18.03
CA VAL A 161 -10.82 0.89 -18.50
C VAL A 161 -12.11 0.96 -17.68
N LEU A 162 -12.03 0.94 -16.36
CA LEU A 162 -13.23 0.97 -15.52
C LEU A 162 -13.97 2.32 -15.57
N ILE A 163 -13.26 3.45 -15.71
CA ILE A 163 -13.89 4.77 -15.87
C ILE A 163 -14.69 4.84 -17.19
N LEU A 164 -14.15 4.25 -18.26
CA LEU A 164 -14.83 4.25 -19.57
C LEU A 164 -16.03 3.29 -19.64
N LEU A 165 -16.01 2.23 -18.84
CA LEU A 165 -17.11 1.26 -18.76
C LEU A 165 -18.28 1.73 -17.89
N LEU A 166 -18.04 2.65 -16.95
CA LEU A 166 -19.06 3.11 -16.01
C LEU A 166 -19.77 4.37 -16.51
N PRO A 167 -21.07 4.54 -16.17
CA PRO A 167 -21.80 5.78 -16.42
C PRO A 167 -21.12 7.01 -15.78
N LYS A 168 -21.21 8.17 -16.42
CA LYS A 168 -20.53 9.41 -15.97
C LYS A 168 -20.86 9.81 -14.53
N GLN A 169 -22.04 9.48 -14.02
CA GLN A 169 -22.45 9.82 -12.65
C GLN A 169 -21.67 9.07 -11.55
N ILE A 170 -21.17 7.87 -11.88
CA ILE A 170 -20.49 6.98 -10.94
C ILE A 170 -19.09 6.54 -11.41
N ASN A 171 -18.56 7.19 -12.44
CA ASN A 171 -17.27 6.81 -13.04
C ASN A 171 -16.07 6.94 -12.07
N TYR A 172 -16.18 7.79 -11.04
CA TYR A 172 -15.19 7.86 -9.95
C TYR A 172 -15.03 6.53 -9.20
N LEU A 173 -16.10 5.71 -9.11
CA LEU A 173 -16.03 4.37 -8.54
C LEU A 173 -15.09 3.47 -9.35
N GLY A 174 -15.02 3.65 -10.66
CA GLY A 174 -14.11 2.92 -11.54
C GLY A 174 -12.65 3.14 -11.14
N ARG A 175 -12.27 4.39 -10.86
CA ARG A 175 -10.93 4.70 -10.38
C ARG A 175 -10.65 4.13 -9.00
N ILE A 176 -11.57 4.30 -8.06
CA ILE A 176 -11.43 3.81 -6.69
C ILE A 176 -11.32 2.28 -6.68
N SER A 177 -12.22 1.60 -7.40
CA SER A 177 -12.19 0.14 -7.50
C SER A 177 -10.91 -0.38 -8.16
N ALA A 178 -10.43 0.29 -9.21
CA ALA A 178 -9.18 -0.06 -9.88
C ALA A 178 -7.99 -0.03 -8.91
N ILE A 179 -7.88 1.03 -8.11
CA ILE A 179 -6.80 1.17 -7.13
C ILE A 179 -6.94 0.08 -6.06
N ALA A 180 -8.13 -0.08 -5.48
CA ALA A 180 -8.38 -1.05 -4.41
C ALA A 180 -8.09 -2.49 -4.87
N VAL A 181 -8.56 -2.88 -6.06
CA VAL A 181 -8.30 -4.20 -6.64
C VAL A 181 -6.81 -4.41 -6.92
N THR A 182 -6.13 -3.42 -7.53
CA THR A 182 -4.70 -3.54 -7.83
C THR A 182 -3.89 -3.76 -6.55
N TYR A 183 -4.10 -2.93 -5.54
CA TYR A 183 -3.37 -3.08 -4.26
C TYR A 183 -3.77 -4.35 -3.50
N GLY A 184 -5.04 -4.74 -3.52
CA GLY A 184 -5.52 -6.00 -2.92
C GLY A 184 -4.89 -7.22 -3.59
N VAL A 185 -4.97 -7.31 -4.91
CA VAL A 185 -4.45 -8.45 -5.69
C VAL A 185 -2.93 -8.55 -5.61
N LEU A 186 -2.20 -7.45 -5.57
CA LEU A 186 -0.74 -7.47 -5.47
C LEU A 186 -0.27 -7.55 -4.00
N GLY A 187 -0.96 -6.92 -3.07
CA GLY A 187 -0.56 -6.85 -1.66
C GLY A 187 -0.79 -8.15 -0.89
N ILE A 188 -1.94 -8.81 -1.08
CA ILE A 188 -2.27 -10.05 -0.35
C ILE A 188 -1.23 -11.16 -0.62
N PRO A 189 -0.86 -11.47 -1.88
CA PRO A 189 0.19 -12.44 -2.16
C PRO A 189 1.54 -12.07 -1.55
N VAL A 190 1.88 -10.77 -1.49
CA VAL A 190 3.11 -10.29 -0.84
C VAL A 190 3.08 -10.61 0.66
N CYS A 191 1.96 -10.36 1.35
CA CYS A 191 1.79 -10.71 2.76
C CYS A 191 2.01 -12.21 2.98
N ILE A 192 1.31 -13.05 2.22
CA ILE A 192 1.41 -14.51 2.30
C ILE A 192 2.86 -14.97 2.05
N TRP A 193 3.52 -14.41 1.05
CA TRP A 193 4.91 -14.75 0.72
C TRP A 193 5.88 -14.41 1.85
N ILE A 194 5.73 -13.24 2.47
CA ILE A 194 6.60 -12.81 3.60
C ILE A 194 6.38 -13.73 4.80
N LEU A 195 5.12 -14.00 5.16
CA LEU A 195 4.76 -14.88 6.27
C LEU A 195 5.27 -16.31 6.06
N ALA A 196 5.07 -16.86 4.86
CA ALA A 196 5.52 -18.21 4.51
C ALA A 196 7.05 -18.34 4.52
N LYS A 197 7.77 -17.28 4.15
CA LYS A 197 9.23 -17.30 4.08
C LYS A 197 9.90 -17.19 5.44
N GLY A 198 9.38 -16.36 6.35
CA GLY A 198 9.96 -16.16 7.67
C GLY A 198 9.50 -17.17 8.73
N LYS A 199 8.32 -17.80 8.52
CA LYS A 199 7.73 -18.85 9.37
C LYS A 199 7.59 -18.49 10.86
N THR A 200 7.72 -17.21 11.22
CA THR A 200 7.64 -16.73 12.60
C THR A 200 6.48 -15.75 12.71
N PHE A 201 5.35 -16.22 13.25
CA PHE A 201 4.16 -15.39 13.40
C PHE A 201 4.23 -14.52 14.66
N TYR A 202 4.71 -15.05 15.76
CA TYR A 202 4.79 -14.36 17.03
C TYR A 202 6.20 -14.50 17.63
N ASN A 203 6.76 -13.36 18.02
CA ASN A 203 7.96 -13.28 18.85
C ASN A 203 7.85 -12.00 19.69
N LYS A 204 7.83 -12.17 21.03
CA LYS A 204 7.64 -11.07 21.98
C LYS A 204 8.70 -9.97 21.85
N GLU A 205 9.92 -10.34 21.59
CA GLU A 205 11.05 -9.42 21.43
C GLU A 205 10.90 -8.57 20.17
N TYR A 206 10.58 -9.22 19.02
CA TYR A 206 10.35 -8.54 17.75
C TYR A 206 9.13 -7.62 17.79
N TRP A 207 8.04 -8.04 18.43
CA TRP A 207 6.85 -7.22 18.61
C TRP A 207 7.10 -6.01 19.48
N LYS A 208 7.85 -6.19 20.61
CA LYS A 208 8.27 -5.08 21.48
C LYS A 208 9.12 -4.07 20.70
N PHE A 209 10.05 -4.54 19.88
CA PHE A 209 10.89 -3.69 19.05
C PHE A 209 10.05 -2.88 18.01
N CYS A 210 9.04 -3.51 17.37
CA CYS A 210 8.15 -2.84 16.43
C CYS A 210 7.29 -1.72 17.06
N VAL A 211 6.93 -1.86 18.35
CA VAL A 211 6.03 -0.92 19.03
C VAL A 211 6.79 0.24 19.68
N VAL A 212 8.05 0.01 20.08
CA VAL A 212 8.87 1.01 20.79
C VAL A 212 9.54 1.99 19.82
N LEU A 213 9.74 1.62 18.55
CA LEU A 213 10.29 2.46 17.48
C LEU A 213 9.21 3.14 16.68
#